data_20afd54d9d4bb24e54754d8e3dcb38ad
#
_entry.id   20afd54d9d4bb24e54754d8e3dcb38ad
#
_cell.length_a   1.000
_cell.length_b   1.000
_cell.length_c   1.000
_cell.angle_alpha   90.00
_cell.angle_beta   90.00
_cell.angle_gamma   90.00
#
_symmetry.space_group_name_H-M   'P 1'
#
loop_
_entity.id
_entity.type
_entity.pdbx_description
1 polymer ?
#
loop_
_entity_poly.entity_id
_entity_poly.type
_entity_poly.pdbx_seq_one_letter_code
_entity_poly.pdbx_strand_id
1 'polypeptide(L)'
;MLKKHKLAGITIPELLIGLLIVGVVISIFVYALGIQRATSRDAKRVSDISVMRASFGQYWLLKATYPVSEGVYLGSGAGADRLAGSGLTTVDDTTAPILLDYFPAGPKSGEYYAYRGNDKGYSLLFMTERETAYGPSGTYFAHSTGVDQLDEIK
;
A
#
# COMPACT_ATOMS: atom_id res chain seq x y z
N MET A 1 -60.21 34.20 -6.11
CA MET A 1 -60.42 32.99 -5.32
C MET A 1 -59.09 32.22 -5.26
N LEU A 2 -58.36 32.26 -4.15
CA LEU A 2 -57.11 31.52 -3.95
C LEU A 2 -57.46 30.10 -3.51
N LYS A 3 -57.10 29.11 -4.34
CA LYS A 3 -57.31 27.69 -4.05
C LYS A 3 -56.33 27.27 -2.90
N LYS A 4 -56.86 27.06 -1.68
CA LYS A 4 -56.04 26.49 -0.57
C LYS A 4 -55.66 25.08 -0.95
N HIS A 5 -54.37 24.86 -1.26
CA HIS A 5 -53.79 23.52 -1.31
C HIS A 5 -53.78 22.93 0.10
N LYS A 6 -54.53 21.88 0.31
CA LYS A 6 -54.45 21.05 1.52
C LYS A 6 -53.09 20.34 1.47
N LEU A 7 -52.23 20.65 2.41
CA LEU A 7 -51.00 19.87 2.63
C LEU A 7 -51.48 18.50 3.13
N ALA A 8 -51.30 17.47 2.33
CA ALA A 8 -51.52 16.09 2.80
C ALA A 8 -50.39 15.73 3.78
N GLY A 9 -50.77 15.34 4.98
CA GLY A 9 -49.82 14.84 5.97
C GLY A 9 -49.22 13.48 5.54
N ILE A 10 -47.96 13.24 5.87
CA ILE A 10 -47.28 11.98 5.64
C ILE A 10 -47.87 10.93 6.56
N THR A 11 -48.19 9.74 6.03
CA THR A 11 -48.67 8.62 6.82
C THR A 11 -47.53 7.87 7.51
N ILE A 12 -47.79 7.24 8.67
CA ILE A 12 -46.77 6.47 9.40
C ILE A 12 -46.11 5.38 8.51
N PRO A 13 -46.86 4.60 7.72
CA PRO A 13 -46.27 3.62 6.80
C PRO A 13 -45.34 4.28 5.75
N GLU A 14 -45.72 5.41 5.22
CA GLU A 14 -44.89 6.14 4.21
C GLU A 14 -43.59 6.64 4.84
N LEU A 15 -43.61 7.09 6.09
CA LEU A 15 -42.41 7.46 6.83
C LEU A 15 -41.48 6.25 7.03
N LEU A 16 -42.06 5.09 7.43
CA LEU A 16 -41.31 3.84 7.66
C LEU A 16 -40.65 3.32 6.39
N ILE A 17 -41.36 3.37 5.24
CA ILE A 17 -40.81 2.98 3.94
C ILE A 17 -39.68 3.94 3.53
N GLY A 18 -39.86 5.23 3.72
CA GLY A 18 -38.83 6.23 3.44
C GLY A 18 -37.56 6.00 4.26
N LEU A 19 -37.71 5.71 5.57
CA LEU A 19 -36.58 5.40 6.46
C LEU A 19 -35.84 4.12 6.04
N LEU A 20 -36.59 3.08 5.63
CA LEU A 20 -36.01 1.83 5.13
C LEU A 20 -35.18 2.07 3.87
N ILE A 21 -35.71 2.82 2.90
CA ILE A 21 -34.98 3.15 1.67
C ILE A 21 -33.70 3.91 1.97
N VAL A 22 -33.76 4.91 2.85
CA VAL A 22 -32.58 5.68 3.27
C VAL A 22 -31.53 4.77 3.92
N GLY A 23 -31.96 3.86 4.79
CA GLY A 23 -31.09 2.88 5.44
C GLY A 23 -30.35 1.99 4.45
N VAL A 24 -31.07 1.48 3.43
CA VAL A 24 -30.48 0.67 2.36
C VAL A 24 -29.45 1.48 1.54
N VAL A 25 -29.80 2.70 1.15
CA VAL A 25 -28.88 3.57 0.38
C VAL A 25 -27.60 3.86 1.17
N ILE A 26 -27.73 4.20 2.46
CA ILE A 26 -26.57 4.44 3.33
C ILE A 26 -25.69 3.19 3.42
N SER A 27 -26.29 2.00 3.58
CA SER A 27 -25.54 0.75 3.68
C SER A 27 -24.72 0.46 2.40
N ILE A 28 -25.30 0.66 1.23
CA ILE A 28 -24.60 0.51 -0.07
C ILE A 28 -23.44 1.52 -0.17
N PHE A 29 -23.68 2.76 0.25
CA PHE A 29 -22.66 3.81 0.19
C PHE A 29 -21.46 3.49 1.10
N VAL A 30 -21.70 3.07 2.35
CA VAL A 30 -20.64 2.68 3.30
C VAL A 30 -19.84 1.50 2.76
N TYR A 31 -20.50 0.50 2.17
CA TYR A 31 -19.84 -0.64 1.53
C TYR A 31 -18.93 -0.20 0.37
N ALA A 32 -19.43 0.65 -0.51
CA ALA A 32 -18.67 1.17 -1.65
C ALA A 32 -17.43 1.96 -1.20
N LEU A 33 -17.55 2.79 -0.15
CA LEU A 33 -16.41 3.51 0.43
C LEU A 33 -15.33 2.57 0.98
N GLY A 34 -15.73 1.45 1.58
CA GLY A 34 -14.80 0.42 2.06
C GLY A 34 -13.94 -0.15 0.93
N ILE A 35 -14.58 -0.47 -0.20
CA ILE A 35 -13.90 -0.95 -1.41
C ILE A 35 -12.90 0.08 -1.93
N GLN A 36 -13.34 1.33 -2.10
CA GLN A 36 -12.49 2.41 -2.62
C GLN A 36 -11.25 2.65 -1.74
N ARG A 37 -11.42 2.63 -0.43
CA ARG A 37 -10.31 2.77 0.51
C ARG A 37 -9.31 1.62 0.41
N ALA A 38 -9.78 0.38 0.28
CA ALA A 38 -8.91 -0.79 0.10
C ALA A 38 -8.13 -0.69 -1.22
N THR A 39 -8.81 -0.38 -2.33
CA THR A 39 -8.17 -0.18 -3.64
C THR A 39 -7.13 0.94 -3.62
N SER A 40 -7.42 2.06 -2.95
CA SER A 40 -6.46 3.17 -2.81
C SER A 40 -5.22 2.76 -2.01
N ARG A 41 -5.39 1.96 -0.93
CA ARG A 41 -4.26 1.44 -0.16
C ARG A 41 -3.40 0.49 -1.00
N ASP A 42 -4.01 -0.38 -1.79
CA ASP A 42 -3.27 -1.30 -2.66
C ASP A 42 -2.55 -0.56 -3.79
N ALA A 43 -3.17 0.47 -4.37
CA ALA A 43 -2.50 1.33 -5.34
C ALA A 43 -1.25 2.01 -4.75
N LYS A 44 -1.32 2.47 -3.47
CA LYS A 44 -0.16 2.99 -2.77
C LYS A 44 0.93 1.92 -2.60
N ARG A 45 0.58 0.70 -2.15
CA ARG A 45 1.55 -0.40 -1.99
C ARG A 45 2.26 -0.73 -3.30
N VAL A 46 1.50 -0.86 -4.39
CA VAL A 46 2.05 -1.10 -5.74
C VAL A 46 3.02 0.01 -6.15
N SER A 47 2.67 1.27 -5.88
CA SER A 47 3.55 2.42 -6.14
C SER A 47 4.81 2.36 -5.29
N ASP A 48 4.68 2.13 -3.98
CA ASP A 48 5.81 2.04 -3.04
C ASP A 48 6.78 0.92 -3.46
N ILE A 49 6.26 -0.26 -3.79
CA ILE A 49 7.05 -1.39 -4.30
C ILE A 49 7.79 -1.01 -5.59
N SER A 50 7.15 -0.29 -6.50
CA SER A 50 7.78 0.14 -7.75
C SER A 50 8.94 1.11 -7.50
N VAL A 51 8.79 2.05 -6.57
CA VAL A 51 9.85 2.99 -6.17
C VAL A 51 11.03 2.24 -5.54
N MET A 52 10.75 1.34 -4.60
CA MET A 52 11.80 0.56 -3.94
C MET A 52 12.56 -0.34 -4.91
N ARG A 53 11.86 -1.03 -5.81
CA ARG A 53 12.49 -1.83 -6.87
C ARG A 53 13.39 -1.00 -7.78
N ALA A 54 12.94 0.18 -8.18
CA ALA A 54 13.75 1.10 -8.99
C ALA A 54 15.02 1.53 -8.24
N SER A 55 14.92 1.83 -6.95
CA SER A 55 16.05 2.23 -6.12
C SER A 55 17.05 1.09 -5.89
N PHE A 56 16.57 -0.15 -5.67
CA PHE A 56 17.44 -1.33 -5.61
C PHE A 56 18.09 -1.62 -6.96
N GLY A 57 17.40 -1.39 -8.08
CA GLY A 57 17.97 -1.47 -9.42
C GLY A 57 19.12 -0.44 -9.63
N GLN A 58 18.95 0.79 -9.14
CA GLN A 58 20.04 1.79 -9.15
C GLN A 58 21.21 1.36 -8.27
N TYR A 59 20.96 0.78 -7.12
CA TYR A 59 22.01 0.24 -6.26
C TYR A 59 22.79 -0.87 -6.98
N TRP A 60 22.10 -1.78 -7.66
CA TRP A 60 22.73 -2.82 -8.46
C TRP A 60 23.63 -2.24 -9.58
N LEU A 61 23.15 -1.22 -10.29
CA LEU A 61 23.96 -0.56 -11.32
C LEU A 61 25.23 0.09 -10.76
N LEU A 62 25.19 0.54 -9.50
CA LEU A 62 26.33 1.17 -8.84
C LEU A 62 27.32 0.17 -8.26
N LYS A 63 26.82 -0.96 -7.70
CA LYS A 63 27.60 -1.88 -6.86
C LYS A 63 27.74 -3.28 -7.45
N ALA A 64 26.95 -3.65 -8.46
CA ALA A 64 26.81 -5.00 -8.99
C ALA A 64 26.43 -6.05 -7.91
N THR A 65 25.74 -5.61 -6.85
CA THR A 65 25.27 -6.42 -5.74
C THR A 65 24.01 -5.78 -5.14
N TYR A 66 23.28 -6.49 -4.27
CA TYR A 66 22.19 -5.93 -3.47
C TYR A 66 22.61 -5.77 -2.01
N PRO A 67 21.93 -4.91 -1.22
CA PRO A 67 22.21 -4.82 0.21
C PRO A 67 21.93 -6.14 0.92
N VAL A 68 22.91 -6.64 1.67
CA VAL A 68 22.75 -7.91 2.41
C VAL A 68 21.98 -7.66 3.70
N SER A 69 20.92 -8.44 3.91
CA SER A 69 20.12 -8.42 5.15
C SER A 69 19.38 -9.74 5.31
N GLU A 70 19.40 -10.29 6.52
CA GLU A 70 18.65 -11.50 6.89
C GLU A 70 17.16 -11.24 7.14
N GLY A 71 16.79 -9.95 7.31
CA GLY A 71 15.42 -9.49 7.48
C GLY A 71 15.38 -8.17 8.23
N VAL A 72 14.84 -7.16 7.59
CA VAL A 72 14.65 -5.83 8.19
C VAL A 72 13.35 -5.19 7.66
N TYR A 73 12.68 -4.42 8.51
CA TYR A 73 11.55 -3.59 8.10
C TYR A 73 12.07 -2.24 7.63
N LEU A 74 11.88 -1.96 6.34
CA LEU A 74 12.34 -0.72 5.71
C LEU A 74 11.55 0.49 6.23
N GLY A 75 12.25 1.55 6.59
CA GLY A 75 11.64 2.79 7.09
C GLY A 75 11.05 2.72 8.50
N SER A 76 11.39 1.69 9.28
CA SER A 76 10.85 1.48 10.63
C SER A 76 11.67 2.13 11.75
N GLY A 77 12.76 2.82 11.43
CA GLY A 77 13.72 3.34 12.42
C GLY A 77 14.73 2.29 12.93
N ALA A 78 14.75 1.09 12.31
CA ALA A 78 15.64 -0.01 12.71
C ALA A 78 16.98 -0.02 11.93
N GLY A 79 17.43 1.13 11.46
CA GLY A 79 18.70 1.24 10.73
C GLY A 79 18.60 0.97 9.23
N ALA A 80 17.39 0.84 8.71
CA ALA A 80 17.11 0.66 7.28
C ALA A 80 16.04 1.67 6.81
N ASP A 81 16.32 2.95 7.05
CA ASP A 81 15.38 4.03 6.76
C ASP A 81 15.64 4.67 5.40
N ARG A 82 16.86 4.48 4.87
CA ARG A 82 17.39 5.07 3.65
C ARG A 82 18.17 4.02 2.85
N LEU A 83 18.24 4.19 1.54
CA LEU A 83 19.17 3.47 0.67
C LEU A 83 20.24 4.45 0.16
N ALA A 84 21.47 4.21 0.53
CA ALA A 84 22.62 4.96 0.08
C ALA A 84 23.62 4.05 -0.68
N GLY A 85 24.68 4.63 -1.21
CA GLY A 85 25.76 3.87 -1.80
C GLY A 85 26.51 2.94 -0.83
N SER A 86 26.34 3.12 0.49
CA SER A 86 26.80 2.21 1.56
C SER A 86 25.90 1.00 1.78
N GLY A 87 24.65 1.04 1.30
CA GLY A 87 23.62 0.02 1.53
C GLY A 87 22.39 0.57 2.27
N LEU A 88 21.71 -0.30 3.00
CA LEU A 88 20.64 0.10 3.93
C LEU A 88 21.26 0.84 5.12
N THR A 89 20.73 2.01 5.44
CA THR A 89 21.32 2.86 6.47
C THR A 89 20.28 3.78 7.12
N THR A 90 20.68 4.52 8.15
CA THR A 90 19.85 5.52 8.82
C THR A 90 19.79 6.83 8.05
N VAL A 91 18.83 7.69 8.38
CA VAL A 91 18.70 9.03 7.79
C VAL A 91 19.87 9.96 8.08
N ASP A 92 20.66 9.68 9.12
CA ASP A 92 21.81 10.48 9.51
C ASP A 92 23.06 10.19 8.66
N ASP A 93 23.07 9.06 7.95
CA ASP A 93 24.15 8.72 7.01
C ASP A 93 24.06 9.61 5.76
N THR A 94 25.02 10.48 5.58
CA THR A 94 25.13 11.38 4.43
C THR A 94 26.07 10.86 3.35
N THR A 95 26.47 9.57 3.43
CA THR A 95 27.37 8.94 2.46
C THR A 95 26.72 8.92 1.07
N ALA A 96 27.26 9.70 0.15
CA ALA A 96 26.76 9.79 -1.22
C ALA A 96 27.20 8.58 -2.06
N PRO A 97 26.40 8.19 -3.08
CA PRO A 97 25.11 8.75 -3.47
C PRO A 97 23.95 8.23 -2.63
N ILE A 98 22.97 9.09 -2.38
CA ILE A 98 21.69 8.69 -1.80
C ILE A 98 20.77 8.25 -2.94
N LEU A 99 20.31 7.02 -2.92
CA LEU A 99 19.49 6.40 -3.96
C LEU A 99 17.99 6.46 -3.62
N LEU A 100 17.65 6.38 -2.33
CA LEU A 100 16.33 6.60 -1.80
C LEU A 100 16.46 7.27 -0.43
N ASP A 101 15.93 8.47 -0.32
CA ASP A 101 16.10 9.28 0.90
C ASP A 101 15.32 8.72 2.08
N TYR A 102 14.10 8.24 1.82
CA TYR A 102 13.27 7.55 2.82
C TYR A 102 12.54 6.39 2.17
N PHE A 103 12.58 5.23 2.81
CA PHE A 103 11.70 4.14 2.43
C PHE A 103 10.24 4.48 2.77
N PRO A 104 9.32 4.29 1.82
CA PRO A 104 7.91 4.57 2.06
C PRO A 104 7.34 3.62 3.13
N ALA A 105 6.56 4.14 4.05
CA ALA A 105 5.73 3.34 4.92
C ALA A 105 4.45 2.91 4.19
N GLY A 106 3.91 1.75 4.53
CA GLY A 106 2.66 1.27 4.00
C GLY A 106 1.46 2.18 4.33
N PRO A 107 0.31 1.97 3.69
CA PRO A 107 -0.86 2.83 3.82
C PRO A 107 -1.58 2.73 5.18
N LYS A 108 -1.29 1.73 5.99
CA LYS A 108 -1.81 1.59 7.34
C LYS A 108 -0.75 2.02 8.36
N SER A 109 -1.20 2.51 9.50
CA SER A 109 -0.30 2.88 10.59
C SER A 109 0.52 1.67 11.05
N GLY A 110 1.84 1.82 11.14
CA GLY A 110 2.77 0.76 11.52
C GLY A 110 2.99 -0.33 10.46
N GLU A 111 2.52 -0.12 9.24
CA GLU A 111 2.78 -1.04 8.13
C GLU A 111 4.11 -0.68 7.46
N TYR A 112 5.04 -1.64 7.47
CA TYR A 112 6.35 -1.53 6.84
C TYR A 112 6.58 -2.72 5.91
N TYR A 113 7.48 -2.55 4.94
CA TYR A 113 7.85 -3.59 3.99
C TYR A 113 9.04 -4.37 4.52
N ALA A 114 8.90 -5.70 4.63
CA ALA A 114 10.00 -6.54 5.08
C ALA A 114 10.93 -6.86 3.91
N TYR A 115 12.22 -6.61 4.09
CA TYR A 115 13.28 -6.83 3.11
C TYR A 115 14.22 -7.92 3.59
N ARG A 116 14.55 -8.84 2.70
CA ARG A 116 15.68 -9.78 2.83
C ARG A 116 16.50 -9.71 1.54
N GLY A 117 17.80 -9.77 1.64
CA GLY A 117 18.66 -9.71 0.48
C GLY A 117 20.04 -10.32 0.70
N ASN A 118 20.62 -10.78 -0.38
CA ASN A 118 22.01 -11.21 -0.48
C ASN A 118 22.71 -10.51 -1.66
N ASP A 119 23.93 -10.88 -1.93
CA ASP A 119 24.74 -10.31 -3.02
C ASP A 119 24.10 -10.47 -4.42
N LYS A 120 23.19 -11.44 -4.61
CA LYS A 120 22.64 -11.81 -5.92
C LYS A 120 21.22 -11.34 -6.16
N GLY A 121 20.44 -11.15 -5.09
CA GLY A 121 19.03 -10.80 -5.21
C GLY A 121 18.43 -10.33 -3.89
N TYR A 122 17.12 -10.08 -3.92
CA TYR A 122 16.36 -9.70 -2.76
C TYR A 122 14.92 -10.23 -2.82
N SER A 123 14.28 -10.22 -1.66
CA SER A 123 12.85 -10.46 -1.49
C SER A 123 12.26 -9.32 -0.65
N LEU A 124 11.23 -8.67 -1.16
CA LEU A 124 10.52 -7.56 -0.53
C LEU A 124 9.05 -7.93 -0.36
N LEU A 125 8.65 -8.22 0.87
CA LEU A 125 7.30 -8.68 1.21
C LEU A 125 6.32 -7.51 1.30
N PHE A 126 5.14 -7.69 0.66
CA PHE A 126 3.98 -6.83 0.82
C PHE A 126 2.67 -7.63 0.70
N MET A 127 1.57 -7.04 1.14
CA MET A 127 0.26 -7.69 1.05
C MET A 127 -0.73 -6.78 0.32
N THR A 128 -1.71 -7.39 -0.37
CA THR A 128 -2.81 -6.68 -1.02
C THR A 128 -4.15 -7.09 -0.40
N GLU A 129 -5.08 -6.15 -0.31
CA GLU A 129 -6.42 -6.37 0.23
C GLU A 129 -7.42 -6.72 -0.88
N ARG A 130 -7.09 -6.38 -2.11
CA ARG A 130 -7.90 -6.60 -3.31
C ARG A 130 -7.05 -7.05 -4.47
N GLU A 131 -7.69 -7.42 -5.56
CA GLU A 131 -7.02 -7.72 -6.82
C GLU A 131 -6.24 -6.50 -7.32
N THR A 132 -5.01 -6.73 -7.76
CA THR A 132 -4.08 -5.75 -8.32
C THR A 132 -3.51 -6.27 -9.64
N ALA A 133 -2.62 -5.51 -10.27
CA ALA A 133 -1.88 -5.97 -11.45
C ALA A 133 -1.04 -7.24 -11.21
N TYR A 134 -0.79 -7.60 -9.95
CA TYR A 134 -0.02 -8.80 -9.58
C TYR A 134 -0.91 -10.03 -9.35
N GLY A 135 -2.24 -9.86 -9.27
CA GLY A 135 -3.22 -10.93 -9.07
C GLY A 135 -4.21 -10.67 -7.93
N PRO A 136 -4.88 -11.72 -7.43
CA PRO A 136 -5.86 -11.62 -6.35
C PRO A 136 -5.30 -11.02 -5.06
N SER A 137 -6.15 -10.68 -4.10
CA SER A 137 -5.70 -10.28 -2.76
C SER A 137 -4.84 -11.37 -2.11
N GLY A 138 -3.72 -10.99 -1.51
CA GLY A 138 -2.80 -11.95 -0.90
C GLY A 138 -1.44 -11.37 -0.55
N THR A 139 -0.53 -12.26 -0.20
CA THR A 139 0.87 -11.95 0.09
C THR A 139 1.70 -12.09 -1.19
N TYR A 140 2.54 -11.11 -1.44
CA TYR A 140 3.42 -11.03 -2.59
C TYR A 140 4.85 -10.70 -2.18
N PHE A 141 5.79 -11.12 -3.01
CA PHE A 141 7.21 -10.84 -2.86
C PHE A 141 7.71 -10.18 -4.14
N ALA A 142 8.31 -9.01 -3.99
CA ALA A 142 8.96 -8.32 -5.10
C ALA A 142 10.45 -8.67 -5.11
N HIS A 143 10.96 -9.00 -6.29
CA HIS A 143 12.32 -9.44 -6.54
C HIS A 143 12.96 -8.57 -7.64
N SER A 144 14.22 -8.79 -7.89
CA SER A 144 14.90 -8.15 -9.03
C SER A 144 14.24 -8.53 -10.38
N THR A 145 13.74 -9.76 -10.49
CA THR A 145 13.16 -10.33 -11.71
C THR A 145 11.67 -10.06 -11.90
N GLY A 146 10.94 -9.70 -10.84
CA GLY A 146 9.49 -9.51 -10.92
C GLY A 146 8.80 -9.49 -9.56
N VAL A 147 7.50 -9.79 -9.58
CA VAL A 147 6.67 -9.95 -8.38
C VAL A 147 5.93 -11.28 -8.49
N ASP A 148 6.01 -12.09 -7.46
CA ASP A 148 5.32 -13.38 -7.36
C ASP A 148 4.89 -13.66 -5.90
N GLN A 149 4.44 -14.89 -5.62
CA GLN A 149 4.00 -15.32 -4.29
C GLN A 149 5.00 -16.28 -3.62
N LEU A 150 6.23 -16.36 -4.13
CA LEU A 150 7.28 -17.22 -3.61
C LEU A 150 8.24 -16.40 -2.75
N ASP A 151 8.40 -16.81 -1.48
CA ASP A 151 9.36 -16.19 -0.57
C ASP A 151 10.79 -16.69 -0.81
N GLU A 152 11.34 -16.28 -1.94
CA GLU A 152 12.70 -16.63 -2.35
C GLU A 152 13.50 -15.36 -2.62
N ILE A 153 14.81 -15.41 -2.45
CA ILE A 153 15.70 -14.32 -2.88
C ILE A 153 16.07 -14.54 -4.34
N LYS A 154 15.67 -13.62 -5.21
CA LYS A 154 15.89 -13.68 -6.67
C LYS A 154 16.47 -12.38 -7.20
#